data_d437e897521a85a3e5e2a7bce52f218e
#
_entry.id   d437e897521a85a3e5e2a7bce52f218e
#
_cell.length_a   1.000
_cell.length_b   1.000
_cell.length_c   1.000
_cell.angle_alpha   90.00
_cell.angle_beta   90.00
_cell.angle_gamma   90.00
#
_symmetry.space_group_name_H-M   'P 1'
#
loop_
_entity.id
_entity.type
_entity.pdbx_description
1 polymer ?
#
loop_
_entity_poly.entity_id
_entity_poly.type
_entity_poly.pdbx_seq_one_letter_code
_entity_poly.pdbx_strand_id
1 'polypeptide(L)'
;TSAGWDQREAAQSILKNNLFGLDIDDRAAQLAYFAVMMKARQYDRRLLTRGIQPNIHSIIESNALGGAYKLAMGDFLLSKEHQETLNYLLDAFIDAKEYGSILCLEKRDYVGLLRAWNLTASQTTENLNLTLWFAAVEHEIPKLIEQAIILTQGYDVVVTNPPYMAVSNAGAKVNDYVKKNFPDSKADMFAVFIERCGQMAKKNGYQAMITQHAWMFLSSFEKLRTKLLAVDIVNMAHLGARAFEEIGGEVVQTTSFVIRKSHIADYKGEYCRLIEPTSQQGKEDMFLTGENRYAADQSNFSKIPGSPVAYWVSQHAFDICTGSQVFEDFATTRAGMITGNNNMFIRLWHEVSWGKVGILLRSRSEAISSKKKWFPYNKGGEYRKWYGNNDYVVNWENDGSYMRNFKDSSGKIPAHAFNLEYIFKENVTWSSLSSYKFAARYTDYGFLYDASGSFADVQAENIFFTLAFLCSEVTLFFLGAMNPTLNFQKGNISSLPFIIDVSRIDQVSGTTKENVEISKGDWDSYETSWDFKRNPLV
;
A
#
# COMPACT_ATOMS: atom_id res chain seq x y z
N THR A 1 -32.33 -29.53 4.64
CA THR A 1 -31.07 -29.19 3.94
C THR A 1 -30.25 -30.45 3.69
N SER A 2 -29.20 -30.39 2.88
CA SER A 2 -28.37 -31.55 2.49
C SER A 2 -27.74 -32.32 3.67
N ALA A 3 -27.54 -31.64 4.82
CA ALA A 3 -26.99 -32.23 6.03
C ALA A 3 -28.07 -32.80 7.00
N GLY A 4 -29.33 -32.93 6.58
CA GLY A 4 -30.42 -33.48 7.38
C GLY A 4 -31.02 -32.54 8.44
N TRP A 5 -30.58 -31.29 8.54
CA TRP A 5 -31.14 -30.31 9.47
C TRP A 5 -32.48 -29.76 8.98
N ASP A 6 -33.44 -29.57 9.89
CA ASP A 6 -34.60 -28.73 9.64
C ASP A 6 -34.13 -27.27 9.39
N GLN A 7 -34.82 -26.56 8.48
CA GLN A 7 -34.43 -25.18 8.13
C GLN A 7 -34.42 -24.23 9.33
N ARG A 8 -35.37 -24.41 10.26
CA ARG A 8 -35.45 -23.62 11.49
C ARG A 8 -34.27 -23.87 12.42
N GLU A 9 -34.00 -25.15 12.68
CA GLU A 9 -32.88 -25.56 13.53
C GLU A 9 -31.56 -25.13 12.95
N ALA A 10 -31.38 -25.28 11.64
CA ALA A 10 -30.19 -24.79 10.92
C ALA A 10 -30.01 -23.29 11.08
N ALA A 11 -31.07 -22.48 10.88
CA ALA A 11 -30.98 -21.02 11.03
C ALA A 11 -30.59 -20.62 12.47
N GLN A 12 -31.17 -21.27 13.47
CA GLN A 12 -30.85 -21.03 14.88
C GLN A 12 -29.41 -21.41 15.21
N SER A 13 -28.96 -22.59 14.75
CA SER A 13 -27.59 -23.06 14.97
C SER A 13 -26.56 -22.16 14.31
N ILE A 14 -26.82 -21.70 13.08
CA ILE A 14 -25.95 -20.78 12.37
C ILE A 14 -25.76 -19.48 13.14
N LEU A 15 -26.85 -18.89 13.65
CA LEU A 15 -26.77 -17.65 14.43
C LEU A 15 -25.96 -17.81 15.72
N LYS A 16 -26.11 -18.94 16.41
CA LYS A 16 -25.45 -19.17 17.69
C LYS A 16 -24.00 -19.61 17.57
N ASN A 17 -23.68 -20.42 16.55
CA ASN A 17 -22.44 -21.17 16.53
C ASN A 17 -21.52 -20.87 15.36
N ASN A 18 -22.01 -20.23 14.26
CA ASN A 18 -21.24 -20.11 13.03
C ASN A 18 -20.98 -18.68 12.59
N LEU A 19 -21.87 -17.73 12.93
CA LEU A 19 -21.72 -16.33 12.52
C LEU A 19 -21.24 -15.49 13.69
N PHE A 20 -20.13 -14.76 13.45
CA PHE A 20 -19.53 -13.83 14.39
C PHE A 20 -19.21 -12.54 13.65
N GLY A 21 -19.48 -11.39 14.27
CA GLY A 21 -19.22 -10.10 13.68
C GLY A 21 -18.78 -9.08 14.71
N LEU A 22 -17.79 -8.27 14.34
CA LEU A 22 -17.31 -7.14 15.14
C LEU A 22 -17.23 -5.90 14.25
N ASP A 23 -17.76 -4.80 14.74
CA ASP A 23 -17.60 -3.50 14.10
C ASP A 23 -17.17 -2.46 15.14
N ILE A 24 -16.52 -1.39 14.69
CA ILE A 24 -16.14 -0.26 15.54
C ILE A 24 -17.32 0.69 15.75
N ASP A 25 -18.22 0.77 14.76
CA ASP A 25 -19.40 1.63 14.77
C ASP A 25 -20.62 0.89 15.32
N ASP A 26 -21.24 1.47 16.37
CA ASP A 26 -22.42 0.89 17.03
C ASP A 26 -23.61 0.77 16.07
N ARG A 27 -23.77 1.69 15.11
CA ARG A 27 -24.87 1.68 14.13
C ARG A 27 -24.65 0.63 13.07
N ALA A 28 -23.40 0.48 12.60
CA ALA A 28 -23.05 -0.58 11.65
C ALA A 28 -23.28 -1.97 12.26
N ALA A 29 -22.87 -2.18 13.51
CA ALA A 29 -23.14 -3.42 14.24
C ALA A 29 -24.64 -3.68 14.42
N GLN A 30 -25.45 -2.68 14.78
CA GLN A 30 -26.90 -2.79 14.90
C GLN A 30 -27.56 -3.14 13.55
N LEU A 31 -27.12 -2.49 12.44
CA LEU A 31 -27.62 -2.77 11.11
C LEU A 31 -27.28 -4.19 10.67
N ALA A 32 -26.05 -4.65 10.90
CA ALA A 32 -25.61 -6.00 10.62
C ALA A 32 -26.41 -7.03 11.44
N TYR A 33 -26.60 -6.77 12.73
CA TYR A 33 -27.45 -7.57 13.61
C TYR A 33 -28.86 -7.70 13.03
N PHE A 34 -29.50 -6.58 12.70
CA PHE A 34 -30.86 -6.54 12.12
C PHE A 34 -30.91 -7.32 10.79
N ALA A 35 -29.98 -7.09 9.89
CA ALA A 35 -29.96 -7.77 8.59
C ALA A 35 -29.83 -9.30 8.73
N VAL A 36 -28.95 -9.78 9.62
CA VAL A 36 -28.75 -11.20 9.89
C VAL A 36 -30.01 -11.82 10.54
N MET A 37 -30.62 -11.12 11.49
CA MET A 37 -31.86 -11.58 12.14
C MET A 37 -33.04 -11.65 11.13
N MET A 38 -33.16 -10.66 10.24
CA MET A 38 -34.19 -10.66 9.20
C MET A 38 -33.96 -11.79 8.19
N LYS A 39 -32.68 -12.06 7.83
CA LYS A 39 -32.33 -13.19 6.96
C LYS A 39 -32.72 -14.54 7.61
N ALA A 40 -32.39 -14.74 8.85
CA ALA A 40 -32.70 -15.97 9.58
C ALA A 40 -34.21 -16.13 9.79
N ARG A 41 -34.99 -15.04 9.98
CA ARG A 41 -36.44 -15.04 10.08
C ARG A 41 -37.13 -15.58 8.83
N GLN A 42 -36.52 -15.50 7.66
CA GLN A 42 -37.07 -16.12 6.44
C GLN A 42 -37.23 -17.66 6.58
N TYR A 43 -36.40 -18.27 7.40
CA TYR A 43 -36.38 -19.72 7.66
C TYR A 43 -37.10 -20.11 8.99
N ASP A 44 -37.17 -19.20 9.98
CA ASP A 44 -37.91 -19.38 11.23
C ASP A 44 -38.77 -18.15 11.53
N ARG A 45 -40.05 -18.20 11.20
CA ARG A 45 -40.99 -17.08 11.40
C ARG A 45 -41.13 -16.62 12.86
N ARG A 46 -40.84 -17.54 13.84
CA ARG A 46 -40.89 -17.27 15.28
C ARG A 46 -39.52 -16.92 15.88
N LEU A 47 -38.51 -16.74 15.09
CA LEU A 47 -37.13 -16.50 15.56
C LEU A 47 -37.04 -15.40 16.61
N LEU A 48 -37.70 -14.26 16.37
CA LEU A 48 -37.66 -13.08 17.26
C LEU A 48 -38.27 -13.35 18.65
N THR A 49 -39.17 -14.35 18.79
CA THR A 49 -39.78 -14.70 20.08
C THR A 49 -39.00 -15.78 20.84
N ARG A 50 -37.91 -16.30 20.26
CA ARG A 50 -37.12 -17.38 20.86
C ARG A 50 -35.96 -16.90 21.73
N GLY A 51 -35.71 -15.58 21.79
CA GLY A 51 -34.60 -15.00 22.55
C GLY A 51 -33.21 -15.34 22.00
N ILE A 52 -33.11 -15.74 20.71
CA ILE A 52 -31.83 -16.07 20.07
C ILE A 52 -31.14 -14.79 19.71
N GLN A 53 -29.89 -14.66 20.15
CA GLN A 53 -28.99 -13.52 19.83
C GLN A 53 -27.88 -14.00 18.90
N PRO A 54 -27.60 -13.34 17.80
CA PRO A 54 -26.40 -13.57 16.98
C PRO A 54 -25.16 -12.98 17.66
N ASN A 55 -23.98 -13.53 17.39
CA ASN A 55 -22.71 -13.03 17.94
C ASN A 55 -22.18 -11.85 17.12
N ILE A 56 -22.97 -10.77 17.06
CA ILE A 56 -22.63 -9.53 16.34
C ILE A 56 -22.60 -8.39 17.35
N HIS A 57 -21.43 -7.78 17.52
CA HIS A 57 -21.19 -6.78 18.54
C HIS A 57 -20.46 -5.57 17.99
N SER A 58 -20.75 -4.39 18.52
CA SER A 58 -19.84 -3.26 18.43
C SER A 58 -18.72 -3.40 19.47
N ILE A 59 -17.52 -2.99 19.12
CA ILE A 59 -16.39 -2.98 20.05
C ILE A 59 -16.72 -2.03 21.22
N ILE A 60 -16.51 -2.52 22.45
CA ILE A 60 -16.69 -1.73 23.67
C ILE A 60 -15.34 -1.42 24.31
N GLU A 61 -15.33 -0.42 25.19
CA GLU A 61 -14.14 0.06 25.90
C GLU A 61 -14.26 -0.16 27.39
N SER A 62 -13.15 -0.42 28.04
CA SER A 62 -13.06 -0.58 29.49
C SER A 62 -12.70 0.72 30.24
N ASN A 63 -12.58 1.84 29.54
CA ASN A 63 -12.11 3.12 30.11
C ASN A 63 -12.88 3.54 31.38
N ALA A 64 -14.20 3.31 31.42
CA ALA A 64 -15.03 3.65 32.55
C ALA A 64 -15.00 2.58 33.68
N LEU A 65 -14.49 1.38 33.42
CA LEU A 65 -14.59 0.24 34.34
C LEU A 65 -13.36 0.08 35.25
N GLY A 66 -12.17 0.56 34.81
CA GLY A 66 -10.89 0.22 35.43
C GLY A 66 -10.68 0.71 36.87
N GLY A 67 -11.24 1.87 37.26
CA GLY A 67 -11.06 2.45 38.60
C GLY A 67 -11.92 1.79 39.69
N ALA A 68 -13.17 1.50 39.37
CA ALA A 68 -14.12 0.87 40.28
C ALA A 68 -13.81 -0.61 40.53
N TYR A 69 -13.23 -1.28 39.54
CA TYR A 69 -12.95 -2.72 39.54
C TYR A 69 -11.80 -3.11 40.47
N LYS A 70 -10.67 -2.38 40.46
CA LYS A 70 -9.49 -2.69 41.30
C LYS A 70 -9.78 -2.64 42.80
N LEU A 71 -10.79 -1.86 43.21
CA LEU A 71 -11.19 -1.71 44.61
C LEU A 71 -12.06 -2.88 45.12
N ALA A 72 -12.80 -3.55 44.22
CA ALA A 72 -13.76 -4.58 44.59
C ALA A 72 -13.22 -6.02 44.50
N MET A 73 -12.06 -6.23 43.91
CA MET A 73 -11.50 -7.56 43.58
C MET A 73 -11.13 -8.42 44.81
N GLY A 74 -10.87 -7.83 45.97
CA GLY A 74 -10.44 -8.58 47.16
C GLY A 74 -11.44 -9.60 47.70
N ASP A 75 -12.72 -9.41 47.40
CA ASP A 75 -13.81 -10.23 47.91
C ASP A 75 -14.50 -11.10 46.82
N PHE A 76 -13.93 -11.20 45.65
CA PHE A 76 -14.57 -11.86 44.51
C PHE A 76 -14.29 -13.36 44.46
N LEU A 77 -15.32 -14.17 44.20
CA LEU A 77 -15.25 -15.64 44.11
C LEU A 77 -14.58 -16.20 42.84
N LEU A 78 -13.82 -15.37 42.10
CA LEU A 78 -13.04 -15.81 40.95
C LEU A 78 -11.70 -16.40 41.40
N SER A 79 -11.23 -17.44 40.72
CA SER A 79 -9.88 -17.96 40.92
C SER A 79 -8.82 -16.86 40.58
N LYS A 80 -7.63 -16.95 41.16
CA LYS A 80 -6.54 -16.02 40.93
C LYS A 80 -6.24 -15.87 39.43
N GLU A 81 -6.23 -16.97 38.66
CA GLU A 81 -6.03 -17.01 37.22
C GLU A 81 -7.10 -16.23 36.46
N HIS A 82 -8.39 -16.42 36.85
CA HIS A 82 -9.49 -15.67 36.24
C HIS A 82 -9.43 -14.18 36.58
N GLN A 83 -9.00 -13.82 37.79
CA GLN A 83 -8.79 -12.43 38.19
C GLN A 83 -7.67 -11.79 37.36
N GLU A 84 -6.52 -12.44 37.17
CA GLU A 84 -5.42 -11.98 36.33
C GLU A 84 -5.87 -11.82 34.86
N THR A 85 -6.68 -12.76 34.35
CA THR A 85 -7.22 -12.71 33.00
C THR A 85 -8.21 -11.55 32.82
N LEU A 86 -9.06 -11.29 33.78
CA LEU A 86 -10.00 -10.17 33.74
C LEU A 86 -9.27 -8.83 33.85
N ASN A 87 -8.24 -8.71 34.72
CA ASN A 87 -7.39 -7.52 34.79
C ASN A 87 -6.70 -7.24 33.45
N TYR A 88 -6.14 -8.29 32.83
CA TYR A 88 -5.55 -8.18 31.49
C TYR A 88 -6.57 -7.66 30.46
N LEU A 89 -7.81 -8.17 30.47
CA LEU A 89 -8.86 -7.69 29.54
C LEU A 89 -9.19 -6.21 29.77
N LEU A 90 -9.33 -5.81 31.03
CA LEU A 90 -9.62 -4.42 31.35
C LEU A 90 -8.50 -3.47 30.85
N ASP A 91 -7.25 -3.88 30.96
CA ASP A 91 -6.13 -3.10 30.44
C ASP A 91 -6.07 -3.13 28.88
N ALA A 92 -6.36 -4.28 28.27
CA ALA A 92 -6.30 -4.46 26.83
C ALA A 92 -7.43 -3.73 26.07
N PHE A 93 -8.61 -3.56 26.69
CA PHE A 93 -9.76 -2.87 26.11
C PHE A 93 -9.79 -1.35 26.40
N ILE A 94 -8.75 -0.81 27.01
CA ILE A 94 -8.60 0.66 27.09
C ILE A 94 -8.47 1.22 25.68
N ASP A 95 -9.29 2.20 25.33
CA ASP A 95 -9.35 2.82 24.00
C ASP A 95 -9.60 1.78 22.86
N ALA A 96 -10.29 0.67 23.14
CA ALA A 96 -10.46 -0.40 22.16
C ALA A 96 -11.23 0.03 20.91
N LYS A 97 -12.06 1.07 20.97
CA LYS A 97 -12.73 1.65 19.79
C LYS A 97 -11.76 2.34 18.83
N GLU A 98 -10.58 2.77 19.30
CA GLU A 98 -9.53 3.28 18.40
C GLU A 98 -8.94 2.15 17.52
N TYR A 99 -8.82 0.94 18.09
CA TYR A 99 -8.17 -0.20 17.41
C TYR A 99 -9.18 -1.09 16.66
N GLY A 100 -10.39 -1.21 17.16
CA GLY A 100 -11.41 -2.06 16.55
C GLY A 100 -10.97 -3.53 16.47
N SER A 101 -11.33 -4.19 15.37
CA SER A 101 -11.06 -5.63 15.15
C SER A 101 -9.57 -5.97 14.96
N ILE A 102 -8.69 -4.97 14.82
CA ILE A 102 -7.23 -5.23 14.76
C ILE A 102 -6.63 -5.46 16.15
N LEU A 103 -7.39 -5.28 17.22
CA LEU A 103 -6.95 -5.55 18.58
C LEU A 103 -6.46 -7.00 18.71
N CYS A 104 -5.21 -7.16 19.14
CA CYS A 104 -4.58 -8.45 19.37
C CYS A 104 -4.57 -8.77 20.87
N LEU A 105 -5.18 -9.87 21.24
CA LEU A 105 -5.23 -10.34 22.62
C LEU A 105 -4.37 -11.60 22.80
N GLU A 106 -3.80 -11.77 23.99
CA GLU A 106 -3.17 -13.02 24.39
C GLU A 106 -4.19 -14.16 24.42
N LYS A 107 -3.75 -15.37 24.11
CA LYS A 107 -4.59 -16.56 24.27
C LYS A 107 -4.67 -16.93 25.74
N ARG A 108 -5.84 -16.80 26.34
CA ARG A 108 -6.17 -17.16 27.71
C ARG A 108 -7.51 -17.92 27.75
N ASP A 109 -7.89 -18.52 28.88
CA ASP A 109 -9.18 -19.20 29.01
C ASP A 109 -10.33 -18.20 29.27
N TYR A 110 -10.73 -17.50 28.22
CA TYR A 110 -11.87 -16.58 28.29
C TYR A 110 -13.21 -17.27 28.42
N VAL A 111 -13.33 -18.50 27.90
CA VAL A 111 -14.57 -19.30 28.05
C VAL A 111 -14.75 -19.74 29.48
N GLY A 112 -13.70 -20.21 30.15
CA GLY A 112 -13.72 -20.51 31.56
C GLY A 112 -14.03 -19.29 32.43
N LEU A 113 -13.43 -18.15 32.09
CA LEU A 113 -13.71 -16.88 32.77
C LEU A 113 -15.18 -16.48 32.65
N LEU A 114 -15.79 -16.57 31.45
CA LEU A 114 -17.21 -16.25 31.24
C LEU A 114 -18.12 -17.15 32.06
N ARG A 115 -17.83 -18.46 32.12
CA ARG A 115 -18.58 -19.42 32.95
C ARG A 115 -18.46 -19.07 34.42
N ALA A 116 -17.24 -18.81 34.89
CA ALA A 116 -17.00 -18.47 36.30
C ALA A 116 -17.71 -17.14 36.67
N TRP A 117 -17.69 -16.12 35.78
CA TRP A 117 -18.43 -14.90 35.96
C TRP A 117 -19.93 -15.12 36.13
N ASN A 118 -20.55 -15.89 35.23
CA ASN A 118 -21.98 -16.14 35.24
C ASN A 118 -22.40 -16.93 36.50
N LEU A 119 -21.55 -17.84 37.02
CA LEU A 119 -21.78 -18.54 38.28
C LEU A 119 -21.71 -17.59 39.49
N THR A 120 -20.76 -16.69 39.50
CA THR A 120 -20.61 -15.66 40.53
C THR A 120 -21.78 -14.68 40.54
N ALA A 121 -22.26 -14.30 39.35
CA ALA A 121 -23.40 -13.41 39.17
C ALA A 121 -24.71 -13.98 39.75
N SER A 122 -24.83 -15.28 39.80
CA SER A 122 -26.02 -15.97 40.35
C SER A 122 -26.00 -16.12 41.87
N GLN A 123 -24.89 -15.76 42.53
CA GLN A 123 -24.77 -15.89 44.00
C GLN A 123 -25.14 -14.56 44.65
N THR A 124 -26.13 -14.60 45.54
CA THR A 124 -26.49 -13.49 46.42
C THR A 124 -25.40 -13.27 47.45
N THR A 125 -24.87 -12.04 47.54
CA THR A 125 -23.86 -11.65 48.55
C THR A 125 -24.49 -10.72 49.58
N GLU A 126 -24.09 -10.83 50.85
CA GLU A 126 -24.50 -9.93 51.93
C GLU A 126 -23.72 -8.60 51.91
N ASN A 127 -22.68 -8.52 51.06
CA ASN A 127 -21.86 -7.32 50.92
C ASN A 127 -22.52 -6.30 49.96
N LEU A 128 -23.10 -5.25 50.50
CA LEU A 128 -23.83 -4.21 49.78
C LEU A 128 -22.93 -3.50 48.73
N ASN A 129 -21.65 -3.25 49.02
CA ASN A 129 -20.73 -2.58 48.10
C ASN A 129 -20.43 -3.47 46.90
N LEU A 130 -20.28 -4.77 47.13
CA LEU A 130 -20.07 -5.77 46.06
C LEU A 130 -21.32 -5.89 45.17
N THR A 131 -22.50 -5.89 45.77
CA THR A 131 -23.77 -5.95 45.05
C THR A 131 -23.99 -4.72 44.17
N LEU A 132 -23.71 -3.52 44.68
CA LEU A 132 -23.82 -2.27 43.92
C LEU A 132 -22.79 -2.19 42.78
N TRP A 133 -21.57 -2.62 43.04
CA TRP A 133 -20.53 -2.69 41.99
C TRP A 133 -20.91 -3.73 40.93
N PHE A 134 -21.36 -4.92 41.34
CA PHE A 134 -21.76 -5.96 40.40
C PHE A 134 -22.90 -5.47 39.50
N ALA A 135 -23.92 -4.83 40.06
CA ALA A 135 -25.02 -4.23 39.28
C ALA A 135 -24.55 -3.20 38.25
N ALA A 136 -23.46 -2.49 38.55
CA ALA A 136 -22.87 -1.50 37.61
C ALA A 136 -22.10 -2.15 36.44
N VAL A 137 -21.54 -3.34 36.59
CA VAL A 137 -20.67 -4.00 35.60
C VAL A 137 -21.21 -5.32 35.05
N GLU A 138 -22.34 -5.81 35.56
CA GLU A 138 -22.90 -7.11 35.23
C GLU A 138 -23.19 -7.31 33.74
N HIS A 139 -23.48 -6.22 33.02
CA HIS A 139 -23.75 -6.24 31.59
C HIS A 139 -22.52 -5.94 30.73
N GLU A 140 -21.51 -5.23 31.26
CA GLU A 140 -20.36 -4.80 30.49
C GLU A 140 -19.22 -5.84 30.50
N ILE A 141 -18.95 -6.46 31.63
CA ILE A 141 -17.88 -7.46 31.75
C ILE A 141 -18.14 -8.70 30.88
N PRO A 142 -19.35 -9.30 30.85
CA PRO A 142 -19.64 -10.41 29.94
C PRO A 142 -19.39 -10.05 28.47
N LYS A 143 -19.80 -8.84 28.04
CA LYS A 143 -19.58 -8.39 26.67
C LYS A 143 -18.09 -8.25 26.33
N LEU A 144 -17.26 -7.74 27.27
CA LEU A 144 -15.80 -7.69 27.10
C LEU A 144 -15.22 -9.10 26.90
N ILE A 145 -15.65 -10.05 27.76
CA ILE A 145 -15.19 -11.44 27.69
C ILE A 145 -15.66 -12.12 26.38
N GLU A 146 -16.91 -11.90 25.95
CA GLU A 146 -17.45 -12.40 24.70
C GLU A 146 -16.65 -11.85 23.50
N GLN A 147 -16.34 -10.55 23.49
CA GLN A 147 -15.50 -9.95 22.45
C GLN A 147 -14.07 -10.50 22.47
N ALA A 148 -13.51 -10.78 23.65
CA ALA A 148 -12.21 -11.43 23.75
C ALA A 148 -12.23 -12.85 23.17
N ILE A 149 -13.31 -13.61 23.39
CA ILE A 149 -13.52 -14.91 22.75
C ILE A 149 -13.56 -14.76 21.23
N ILE A 150 -14.35 -13.82 20.71
CA ILE A 150 -14.46 -13.55 19.25
C ILE A 150 -13.12 -13.13 18.67
N LEU A 151 -12.33 -12.29 19.33
CA LEU A 151 -11.04 -11.81 18.86
C LEU A 151 -9.92 -12.86 18.88
N THR A 152 -10.06 -13.93 19.69
CA THR A 152 -9.01 -14.93 19.91
C THR A 152 -9.34 -16.32 19.38
N GLN A 153 -10.60 -16.65 19.13
CA GLN A 153 -10.97 -17.92 18.51
C GLN A 153 -10.56 -17.96 17.03
N GLY A 154 -10.35 -19.17 16.50
CA GLY A 154 -10.06 -19.37 15.08
C GLY A 154 -11.33 -19.59 14.27
N TYR A 155 -11.33 -19.11 13.01
CA TYR A 155 -12.45 -19.22 12.09
C TYR A 155 -12.13 -20.06 10.87
N ASP A 156 -13.11 -20.76 10.32
CA ASP A 156 -12.97 -21.49 9.06
C ASP A 156 -12.98 -20.52 7.88
N VAL A 157 -13.70 -19.39 8.00
CA VAL A 157 -13.76 -18.32 7.01
C VAL A 157 -13.76 -16.97 7.72
N VAL A 158 -12.92 -16.03 7.25
CA VAL A 158 -12.88 -14.63 7.69
C VAL A 158 -13.14 -13.74 6.47
N VAL A 159 -14.16 -12.87 6.55
CA VAL A 159 -14.56 -12.00 5.44
C VAL A 159 -14.65 -10.55 5.91
N THR A 160 -14.07 -9.62 5.15
CA THR A 160 -14.23 -8.19 5.44
C THR A 160 -13.93 -7.32 4.22
N ASN A 161 -14.46 -6.09 4.25
CA ASN A 161 -14.04 -4.97 3.43
C ASN A 161 -13.44 -3.91 4.38
N PRO A 162 -12.11 -3.86 4.55
CA PRO A 162 -11.46 -2.98 5.51
C PRO A 162 -11.45 -1.52 5.04
N PRO A 163 -11.19 -0.55 5.94
CA PRO A 163 -11.00 0.83 5.55
C PRO A 163 -9.74 1.02 4.69
N TYR A 164 -9.83 1.89 3.66
CA TYR A 164 -8.74 2.28 2.78
C TYR A 164 -8.16 3.61 3.27
N MET A 165 -7.25 3.54 4.20
CA MET A 165 -6.69 4.72 4.86
C MET A 165 -5.24 4.47 5.28
N ALA A 166 -4.35 5.37 4.89
CA ALA A 166 -2.98 5.33 5.36
C ALA A 166 -2.94 5.36 6.90
N VAL A 167 -2.16 4.49 7.52
CA VAL A 167 -2.05 4.39 8.99
C VAL A 167 -1.61 5.71 9.62
N SER A 168 -0.81 6.52 8.89
CA SER A 168 -0.42 7.87 9.34
C SER A 168 -1.60 8.82 9.59
N ASN A 169 -2.76 8.57 8.95
CA ASN A 169 -3.97 9.38 9.09
C ASN A 169 -4.93 8.86 10.18
N ALA A 170 -4.66 7.69 10.75
CA ALA A 170 -5.51 7.05 11.75
C ALA A 170 -5.31 7.56 13.19
N GLY A 171 -4.51 8.60 13.37
CA GLY A 171 -4.18 9.13 14.70
C GLY A 171 -2.96 8.47 15.36
N ALA A 172 -2.40 9.13 16.39
CA ALA A 172 -1.14 8.71 16.99
C ALA A 172 -1.23 7.33 17.68
N LYS A 173 -2.31 7.07 18.44
CA LYS A 173 -2.51 5.81 19.16
C LYS A 173 -2.53 4.61 18.22
N VAL A 174 -3.33 4.69 17.14
CA VAL A 174 -3.44 3.62 16.12
C VAL A 174 -2.11 3.44 15.40
N ASN A 175 -1.43 4.54 15.02
CA ASN A 175 -0.14 4.48 14.35
C ASN A 175 0.92 3.74 15.19
N ASP A 176 1.02 4.05 16.48
CA ASP A 176 1.99 3.41 17.38
C ASP A 176 1.62 1.94 17.63
N TYR A 177 0.33 1.64 17.79
CA TYR A 177 -0.17 0.29 17.94
C TYR A 177 0.16 -0.58 16.70
N VAL A 178 -0.12 -0.06 15.51
CA VAL A 178 0.14 -0.76 14.24
C VAL A 178 1.63 -0.97 14.00
N LYS A 179 2.47 0.03 14.27
CA LYS A 179 3.94 -0.12 14.17
C LYS A 179 4.47 -1.24 15.07
N LYS A 180 3.89 -1.39 16.26
CA LYS A 180 4.28 -2.41 17.23
C LYS A 180 3.80 -3.82 16.83
N ASN A 181 2.54 -3.96 16.45
CA ASN A 181 1.89 -5.25 16.28
C ASN A 181 1.85 -5.74 14.82
N PHE A 182 1.94 -4.82 13.84
CA PHE A 182 1.85 -5.10 12.40
C PHE A 182 2.95 -4.37 11.60
N PRO A 183 4.24 -4.56 11.94
CA PRO A 183 5.33 -3.78 11.33
C PRO A 183 5.47 -4.00 9.81
N ASP A 184 5.02 -5.13 9.29
CA ASP A 184 5.15 -5.52 7.88
C ASP A 184 3.99 -4.99 7.00
N SER A 185 2.88 -4.57 7.62
CA SER A 185 1.68 -4.07 6.94
C SER A 185 1.30 -2.63 7.35
N LYS A 186 2.18 -1.95 8.06
CA LYS A 186 1.96 -0.63 8.69
C LYS A 186 1.71 0.55 7.75
N ALA A 187 1.75 0.35 6.44
CA ALA A 187 1.58 1.45 5.48
C ALA A 187 0.12 1.89 5.35
N ASP A 188 -0.82 0.94 5.36
CA ASP A 188 -2.25 1.21 5.21
C ASP A 188 -3.10 0.25 6.02
N MET A 189 -4.29 0.69 6.43
CA MET A 189 -5.20 -0.10 7.27
C MET A 189 -5.69 -1.36 6.56
N PHE A 190 -5.97 -1.33 5.26
CA PHE A 190 -6.37 -2.56 4.55
C PHE A 190 -5.29 -3.65 4.63
N ALA A 191 -4.01 -3.26 4.61
CA ALA A 191 -2.89 -4.21 4.72
C ALA A 191 -2.79 -4.81 6.13
N VAL A 192 -3.03 -4.00 7.17
CA VAL A 192 -3.14 -4.46 8.55
C VAL A 192 -4.26 -5.49 8.69
N PHE A 193 -5.43 -5.23 8.07
CA PHE A 193 -6.54 -6.17 8.08
C PHE A 193 -6.25 -7.46 7.30
N ILE A 194 -5.51 -7.41 6.20
CA ILE A 194 -5.05 -8.63 5.50
C ILE A 194 -4.25 -9.51 6.46
N GLU A 195 -3.30 -8.93 7.18
CA GLU A 195 -2.48 -9.68 8.14
C GLU A 195 -3.32 -10.19 9.32
N ARG A 196 -4.18 -9.34 9.89
CA ARG A 196 -5.04 -9.68 11.03
C ARG A 196 -6.04 -10.79 10.71
N CYS A 197 -6.74 -10.71 9.59
CA CYS A 197 -7.69 -11.74 9.17
C CYS A 197 -6.99 -13.08 8.91
N GLY A 198 -5.78 -13.06 8.34
CA GLY A 198 -4.95 -14.25 8.21
C GLY A 198 -4.58 -14.87 9.56
N GLN A 199 -4.34 -14.07 10.61
CA GLN A 199 -4.10 -14.57 11.98
C GLN A 199 -5.36 -15.25 12.56
N MET A 200 -6.55 -14.68 12.33
CA MET A 200 -7.83 -15.20 12.81
C MET A 200 -8.30 -16.48 12.07
N ALA A 201 -7.87 -16.70 10.84
CA ALA A 201 -8.18 -17.91 10.11
C ALA A 201 -7.48 -19.13 10.72
N LYS A 202 -8.19 -20.27 10.82
CA LYS A 202 -7.62 -21.59 11.21
C LYS A 202 -6.64 -22.09 10.13
N LYS A 203 -5.85 -23.10 10.47
CA LYS A 203 -5.11 -23.88 9.47
C LYS A 203 -6.12 -24.48 8.48
N ASN A 204 -5.84 -24.35 7.18
CA ASN A 204 -6.74 -24.69 6.07
C ASN A 204 -8.03 -23.84 5.98
N GLY A 205 -8.23 -22.85 6.84
CA GLY A 205 -9.31 -21.89 6.75
C GLY A 205 -9.06 -20.84 5.66
N TYR A 206 -10.09 -20.07 5.37
CA TYR A 206 -10.12 -19.11 4.28
C TYR A 206 -10.21 -17.67 4.78
N GLN A 207 -9.63 -16.78 4.01
CA GLN A 207 -9.75 -15.34 4.15
C GLN A 207 -10.23 -14.78 2.81
N ALA A 208 -11.35 -14.04 2.81
CA ALA A 208 -11.90 -13.41 1.61
C ALA A 208 -12.06 -11.91 1.84
N MET A 209 -11.49 -11.11 0.97
CA MET A 209 -11.50 -9.65 1.14
C MET A 209 -11.62 -8.93 -0.20
N ILE A 210 -12.13 -7.69 -0.13
CA ILE A 210 -11.94 -6.69 -1.17
C ILE A 210 -11.08 -5.57 -0.58
N THR A 211 -10.00 -5.18 -1.25
CA THR A 211 -9.04 -4.17 -0.77
C THR A 211 -8.54 -3.30 -1.91
N GLN A 212 -7.79 -2.24 -1.60
CA GLN A 212 -6.95 -1.61 -2.62
C GLN A 212 -5.93 -2.61 -3.16
N HIS A 213 -5.62 -2.54 -4.45
CA HIS A 213 -4.70 -3.44 -5.14
C HIS A 213 -3.21 -3.12 -4.88
N ALA A 214 -2.91 -1.98 -4.23
CA ALA A 214 -1.56 -1.47 -4.04
C ALA A 214 -0.60 -2.48 -3.36
N TRP A 215 -1.11 -3.36 -2.48
CA TRP A 215 -0.31 -4.40 -1.84
C TRP A 215 0.26 -5.42 -2.82
N MET A 216 -0.34 -5.58 -3.99
CA MET A 216 0.15 -6.50 -5.02
C MET A 216 1.50 -6.06 -5.59
N PHE A 217 1.87 -4.78 -5.54
CA PHE A 217 2.98 -4.21 -6.31
C PHE A 217 3.92 -3.33 -5.51
N LEU A 218 3.41 -2.41 -4.66
CA LEU A 218 4.25 -1.39 -4.03
C LEU A 218 5.27 -2.00 -3.05
N SER A 219 6.46 -1.42 -3.03
CA SER A 219 7.58 -1.86 -2.17
C SER A 219 7.26 -1.74 -0.68
N SER A 220 6.39 -0.80 -0.28
CA SER A 220 5.93 -0.67 1.11
C SER A 220 5.19 -1.91 1.64
N PHE A 221 4.69 -2.78 0.75
CA PHE A 221 3.98 -4.02 1.10
C PHE A 221 4.76 -5.29 0.75
N GLU A 222 6.03 -5.21 0.39
CA GLU A 222 6.85 -6.36 0.00
C GLU A 222 6.91 -7.43 1.09
N LYS A 223 7.09 -7.03 2.35
CA LYS A 223 7.10 -7.96 3.49
C LYS A 223 5.74 -8.64 3.71
N LEU A 224 4.64 -7.92 3.51
CA LEU A 224 3.30 -8.50 3.53
C LEU A 224 3.15 -9.52 2.40
N ARG A 225 3.57 -9.20 1.16
CA ARG A 225 3.56 -10.16 0.04
C ARG A 225 4.33 -11.42 0.34
N THR A 226 5.52 -11.31 0.93
CA THR A 226 6.32 -12.47 1.34
C THR A 226 5.52 -13.41 2.28
N LYS A 227 4.75 -12.86 3.22
CA LYS A 227 3.87 -13.65 4.08
C LYS A 227 2.72 -14.30 3.29
N LEU A 228 2.13 -13.57 2.34
CA LEU A 228 1.02 -14.06 1.53
C LEU A 228 1.46 -15.13 0.51
N LEU A 229 2.69 -15.07 0.03
CA LEU A 229 3.25 -16.11 -0.84
C LEU A 229 3.59 -17.42 -0.10
N ALA A 230 3.57 -17.41 1.22
CA ALA A 230 3.71 -18.62 2.04
C ALA A 230 2.38 -19.36 2.28
N VAL A 231 1.27 -18.86 1.74
CA VAL A 231 -0.08 -19.45 1.80
C VAL A 231 -0.69 -19.46 0.40
N ASP A 232 -1.77 -20.22 0.18
CA ASP A 232 -2.34 -20.39 -1.16
C ASP A 232 -3.31 -19.25 -1.50
N ILE A 233 -3.03 -18.46 -2.52
CA ILE A 233 -4.00 -17.57 -3.16
C ILE A 233 -4.91 -18.44 -4.04
N VAL A 234 -6.16 -18.64 -3.59
CA VAL A 234 -7.11 -19.55 -4.27
C VAL A 234 -7.64 -18.92 -5.54
N ASN A 235 -8.17 -17.70 -5.41
CA ASN A 235 -8.61 -16.91 -6.55
C ASN A 235 -8.48 -15.41 -6.27
N MET A 236 -8.48 -14.64 -7.34
CA MET A 236 -8.40 -13.19 -7.31
C MET A 236 -9.15 -12.58 -8.50
N ALA A 237 -9.98 -11.59 -8.23
CA ALA A 237 -10.55 -10.69 -9.24
C ALA A 237 -9.88 -9.32 -9.12
N HIS A 238 -9.01 -8.98 -10.07
CA HIS A 238 -8.32 -7.69 -10.12
C HIS A 238 -9.23 -6.68 -10.82
N LEU A 239 -9.97 -5.92 -10.02
CA LEU A 239 -11.03 -5.03 -10.49
C LEU A 239 -10.49 -3.70 -11.05
N GLY A 240 -9.34 -3.23 -10.55
CA GLY A 240 -8.79 -1.93 -10.94
C GLY A 240 -9.66 -0.77 -10.48
N ALA A 241 -9.65 0.32 -11.27
CA ALA A 241 -10.48 1.50 -11.02
C ALA A 241 -11.97 1.23 -11.29
N ARG A 242 -12.84 2.08 -10.73
CA ARG A 242 -14.30 2.07 -10.97
C ARG A 242 -14.99 0.73 -10.64
N ALA A 243 -14.50 0.02 -9.64
CA ALA A 243 -15.20 -1.14 -9.08
C ALA A 243 -16.44 -0.73 -8.24
N PHE A 244 -16.45 0.52 -7.75
CA PHE A 244 -17.58 1.14 -7.04
C PHE A 244 -18.05 2.34 -7.85
N GLU A 245 -19.32 2.34 -8.26
CA GLU A 245 -19.92 3.42 -9.08
C GLU A 245 -19.99 4.76 -8.34
N GLU A 246 -20.16 4.71 -7.03
CA GLU A 246 -20.31 5.87 -6.15
C GLU A 246 -19.00 6.62 -5.91
N ILE A 247 -17.86 5.96 -6.14
CA ILE A 247 -16.54 6.57 -5.98
C ILE A 247 -16.08 7.11 -7.33
N GLY A 248 -16.21 8.42 -7.51
CA GLY A 248 -15.76 9.10 -8.73
C GLY A 248 -14.25 9.05 -8.92
N GLY A 249 -13.81 8.88 -10.17
CA GLY A 249 -12.42 8.96 -10.58
C GLY A 249 -11.62 7.64 -10.53
N GLU A 250 -10.34 7.73 -10.89
CA GLU A 250 -9.40 6.59 -10.93
C GLU A 250 -8.61 6.42 -9.62
N VAL A 251 -9.03 7.10 -8.55
CA VAL A 251 -8.25 7.23 -7.31
C VAL A 251 -8.18 5.91 -6.53
N VAL A 252 -9.25 5.10 -6.55
CA VAL A 252 -9.30 3.83 -5.82
C VAL A 252 -9.31 2.67 -6.80
N GLN A 253 -8.22 1.92 -6.82
CA GLN A 253 -8.11 0.69 -7.59
C GLN A 253 -8.14 -0.51 -6.66
N THR A 254 -9.00 -1.48 -6.94
CA THR A 254 -9.31 -2.57 -6.02
C THR A 254 -9.03 -3.96 -6.58
N THR A 255 -8.91 -4.91 -5.65
CA THR A 255 -8.87 -6.32 -5.93
C THR A 255 -9.69 -7.09 -4.89
N SER A 256 -10.43 -8.10 -5.32
CA SER A 256 -11.09 -9.07 -4.45
C SER A 256 -10.34 -10.38 -4.53
N PHE A 257 -10.14 -11.05 -3.39
CA PHE A 257 -9.34 -12.26 -3.35
C PHE A 257 -9.80 -13.22 -2.25
N VAL A 258 -9.48 -14.50 -2.46
CA VAL A 258 -9.62 -15.56 -1.46
C VAL A 258 -8.27 -16.22 -1.25
N ILE A 259 -7.82 -16.26 -0.01
CA ILE A 259 -6.60 -16.92 0.43
C ILE A 259 -6.97 -18.09 1.34
N ARG A 260 -6.33 -19.23 1.16
CA ARG A 260 -6.42 -20.38 2.08
C ARG A 260 -5.15 -20.47 2.91
N LYS A 261 -5.28 -20.57 4.22
CA LYS A 261 -4.16 -20.71 5.17
C LYS A 261 -3.55 -22.11 5.15
N SER A 262 -3.03 -22.48 3.98
CA SER A 262 -2.30 -23.70 3.68
C SER A 262 -1.23 -23.41 2.65
N HIS A 263 -0.32 -24.36 2.40
CA HIS A 263 0.62 -24.27 1.30
C HIS A 263 0.65 -25.64 0.60
N ILE A 264 0.24 -25.64 -0.65
CA ILE A 264 0.27 -26.81 -1.54
C ILE A 264 1.31 -26.56 -2.61
N ALA A 265 2.28 -27.47 -2.75
CA ALA A 265 3.30 -27.37 -3.79
C ALA A 265 2.64 -27.33 -5.18
N ASP A 266 3.17 -26.50 -6.07
CA ASP A 266 2.72 -26.34 -7.46
C ASP A 266 1.24 -25.93 -7.61
N TYR A 267 0.65 -25.38 -6.54
CA TYR A 267 -0.73 -24.91 -6.58
C TYR A 267 -0.85 -23.69 -7.51
N LYS A 268 -1.79 -23.79 -8.46
CA LYS A 268 -2.11 -22.68 -9.36
C LYS A 268 -3.40 -22.01 -8.91
N GLY A 269 -3.29 -20.77 -8.43
CA GLY A 269 -4.43 -19.93 -8.16
C GLY A 269 -5.09 -19.47 -9.46
N GLU A 270 -6.38 -19.12 -9.39
CA GLU A 270 -7.16 -18.58 -10.50
C GLU A 270 -7.28 -17.06 -10.38
N TYR A 271 -6.88 -16.35 -11.43
CA TYR A 271 -6.87 -14.89 -11.45
C TYR A 271 -7.72 -14.38 -12.62
N CYS A 272 -8.56 -13.39 -12.36
CA CYS A 272 -9.37 -12.72 -13.38
C CYS A 272 -8.99 -11.25 -13.44
N ARG A 273 -8.53 -10.76 -14.60
CA ARG A 273 -8.09 -9.38 -14.80
C ARG A 273 -9.20 -8.55 -15.42
N LEU A 274 -9.79 -7.66 -14.64
CA LEU A 274 -10.98 -6.86 -14.98
C LEU A 274 -10.68 -5.35 -14.95
N ILE A 275 -9.46 -4.95 -15.28
CA ILE A 275 -9.04 -3.55 -15.18
C ILE A 275 -9.42 -2.70 -16.40
N GLU A 276 -9.62 -3.32 -17.55
CA GLU A 276 -9.92 -2.65 -18.82
C GLU A 276 -11.34 -2.03 -18.86
N PRO A 277 -12.41 -2.73 -18.41
CA PRO A 277 -13.75 -2.15 -18.43
C PRO A 277 -13.88 -0.97 -17.46
N THR A 278 -14.54 0.10 -17.92
CA THR A 278 -14.71 1.35 -17.16
C THR A 278 -16.03 1.44 -16.40
N SER A 279 -16.86 0.39 -16.43
CA SER A 279 -18.14 0.30 -15.71
C SER A 279 -18.23 -0.99 -14.92
N GLN A 280 -19.02 -1.00 -13.86
CA GLN A 280 -19.31 -2.18 -13.06
C GLN A 280 -19.93 -3.30 -13.92
N GLN A 281 -20.92 -2.98 -14.77
CA GLN A 281 -21.54 -3.93 -15.67
C GLN A 281 -20.54 -4.56 -16.65
N GLY A 282 -19.65 -3.75 -17.26
CA GLY A 282 -18.62 -4.28 -18.14
C GLY A 282 -17.64 -5.24 -17.45
N LYS A 283 -17.32 -5.00 -16.16
CA LYS A 283 -16.52 -5.92 -15.36
C LYS A 283 -17.25 -7.23 -15.06
N GLU A 284 -18.54 -7.16 -14.74
CA GLU A 284 -19.39 -8.32 -14.53
C GLU A 284 -19.52 -9.15 -15.80
N ASP A 285 -19.80 -8.54 -16.93
CA ASP A 285 -19.90 -9.20 -18.22
C ASP A 285 -18.60 -9.92 -18.59
N MET A 286 -17.45 -9.25 -18.47
CA MET A 286 -16.13 -9.84 -18.70
C MET A 286 -15.82 -10.99 -17.73
N PHE A 287 -16.22 -10.86 -16.46
CA PHE A 287 -16.07 -11.94 -15.49
C PHE A 287 -16.92 -13.18 -15.86
N LEU A 288 -18.16 -12.98 -16.29
CA LEU A 288 -19.10 -14.03 -16.65
C LEU A 288 -18.72 -14.72 -17.96
N THR A 289 -18.20 -13.99 -18.95
CA THR A 289 -17.70 -14.57 -20.21
C THR A 289 -16.42 -15.37 -20.03
N GLY A 290 -15.71 -15.19 -18.91
CA GLY A 290 -14.46 -15.88 -18.62
C GLY A 290 -13.24 -15.31 -19.35
N GLU A 291 -13.35 -14.12 -19.91
CA GLU A 291 -12.22 -13.41 -20.52
C GLU A 291 -11.16 -13.01 -19.49
N ASN A 292 -9.91 -12.87 -19.94
CA ASN A 292 -8.79 -12.44 -19.11
C ASN A 292 -8.59 -13.26 -17.82
N ARG A 293 -8.79 -14.57 -17.89
CA ARG A 293 -8.49 -15.53 -16.83
C ARG A 293 -7.10 -16.13 -16.97
N TYR A 294 -6.42 -16.25 -15.84
CA TYR A 294 -5.06 -16.77 -15.71
C TYR A 294 -5.01 -17.81 -14.60
N ALA A 295 -4.33 -18.93 -14.87
CA ALA A 295 -3.93 -19.86 -13.82
C ALA A 295 -2.42 -19.69 -13.60
N ALA A 296 -2.03 -19.21 -12.43
CA ALA A 296 -0.64 -18.90 -12.13
C ALA A 296 -0.17 -19.58 -10.85
N ASP A 297 1.04 -20.12 -10.91
CA ASP A 297 1.77 -20.58 -9.74
C ASP A 297 2.40 -19.37 -9.04
N GLN A 298 2.01 -19.13 -7.80
CA GLN A 298 2.47 -17.99 -7.03
C GLN A 298 3.97 -18.03 -6.70
N SER A 299 4.63 -19.20 -6.77
CA SER A 299 6.08 -19.32 -6.58
C SER A 299 6.85 -18.52 -7.63
N ASN A 300 6.29 -18.34 -8.82
CA ASN A 300 6.88 -17.52 -9.88
C ASN A 300 6.95 -16.03 -9.53
N PHE A 301 6.07 -15.52 -8.67
CA PHE A 301 6.06 -14.09 -8.32
C PHE A 301 7.34 -13.66 -7.61
N SER A 302 7.95 -14.56 -6.84
CA SER A 302 9.24 -14.31 -6.19
C SER A 302 10.42 -14.18 -7.16
N LYS A 303 10.26 -14.58 -8.43
CA LYS A 303 11.27 -14.43 -9.47
C LYS A 303 11.40 -13.00 -9.99
N ILE A 304 10.36 -12.17 -9.77
CA ILE A 304 10.41 -10.74 -10.09
C ILE A 304 10.84 -9.97 -8.85
N PRO A 305 11.77 -9.01 -8.94
CA PRO A 305 12.17 -8.16 -7.82
C PRO A 305 10.98 -7.49 -7.13
N GLY A 306 10.95 -7.58 -5.78
CA GLY A 306 9.82 -7.10 -4.98
C GLY A 306 8.62 -8.05 -4.94
N SER A 307 8.69 -9.21 -5.58
CA SER A 307 7.67 -10.28 -5.60
C SER A 307 6.25 -9.77 -5.89
N PRO A 308 6.02 -8.98 -6.97
CA PRO A 308 4.69 -8.48 -7.30
C PRO A 308 3.77 -9.65 -7.69
N VAL A 309 2.48 -9.52 -7.41
CA VAL A 309 1.46 -10.51 -7.81
C VAL A 309 1.15 -10.33 -9.30
N ALA A 310 2.13 -10.66 -10.14
CA ALA A 310 2.11 -10.44 -11.59
C ALA A 310 1.63 -11.71 -12.34
N TYR A 311 0.44 -12.18 -12.04
CA TYR A 311 -0.17 -13.43 -12.52
C TYR A 311 -0.37 -13.50 -14.04
N TRP A 312 -0.33 -12.36 -14.75
CA TRP A 312 -0.49 -12.28 -16.21
C TRP A 312 0.83 -12.40 -16.97
N VAL A 313 1.95 -12.47 -16.29
CA VAL A 313 3.29 -12.56 -16.88
C VAL A 313 3.57 -13.99 -17.33
N SER A 314 4.17 -14.13 -18.51
CA SER A 314 4.52 -15.45 -19.06
C SER A 314 5.69 -16.10 -18.34
N GLN A 315 5.78 -17.43 -18.37
CA GLN A 315 6.92 -18.17 -17.81
C GLN A 315 8.25 -17.69 -18.38
N HIS A 316 8.33 -17.42 -19.68
CA HIS A 316 9.53 -16.91 -20.34
C HIS A 316 10.01 -15.58 -19.76
N ALA A 317 9.09 -14.67 -19.42
CA ALA A 317 9.47 -13.41 -18.78
C ALA A 317 9.97 -13.59 -17.33
N PHE A 318 9.41 -14.56 -16.58
CA PHE A 318 9.98 -14.95 -15.27
C PHE A 318 11.40 -15.52 -15.41
N ASP A 319 11.64 -16.33 -16.44
CA ASP A 319 12.96 -16.92 -16.69
C ASP A 319 13.99 -15.85 -17.07
N ILE A 320 13.58 -14.81 -17.80
CA ILE A 320 14.40 -13.63 -18.06
C ILE A 320 14.77 -12.93 -16.76
N CYS A 321 13.81 -12.68 -15.85
CA CYS A 321 14.10 -12.03 -14.57
C CYS A 321 15.12 -12.80 -13.72
N THR A 322 15.12 -14.14 -13.78
CA THR A 322 16.05 -14.96 -13.01
C THR A 322 17.40 -15.18 -13.68
N GLY A 323 17.43 -15.12 -15.02
CA GLY A 323 18.64 -15.40 -15.83
C GLY A 323 19.44 -14.16 -16.24
N SER A 324 18.91 -12.95 -16.03
CA SER A 324 19.53 -11.71 -16.45
C SER A 324 20.21 -10.98 -15.30
N GLN A 325 21.20 -10.13 -15.64
CA GLN A 325 21.70 -9.11 -14.72
C GLN A 325 20.59 -8.08 -14.47
N VAL A 326 20.69 -7.31 -13.39
CA VAL A 326 19.81 -6.19 -13.12
C VAL A 326 20.42 -4.89 -13.66
N PHE A 327 19.58 -3.93 -13.99
CA PHE A 327 20.01 -2.65 -14.55
C PHE A 327 21.02 -1.89 -13.65
N GLU A 328 20.91 -2.03 -12.32
CA GLU A 328 21.83 -1.41 -11.34
C GLU A 328 23.28 -1.92 -11.48
N ASP A 329 23.48 -3.14 -12.01
CA ASP A 329 24.84 -3.67 -12.26
C ASP A 329 25.53 -2.96 -13.44
N PHE A 330 24.75 -2.29 -14.29
CA PHE A 330 25.24 -1.60 -15.46
C PHE A 330 25.21 -0.08 -15.31
N ALA A 331 24.17 0.49 -14.71
CA ALA A 331 23.99 1.92 -14.54
C ALA A 331 23.40 2.22 -13.15
N THR A 332 24.03 3.10 -12.39
CA THR A 332 23.61 3.38 -11.03
C THR A 332 22.49 4.41 -10.98
N THR A 333 21.34 3.99 -10.44
CA THR A 333 20.16 4.86 -10.33
C THR A 333 20.24 5.80 -9.13
N ARG A 334 19.88 7.08 -9.33
CA ARG A 334 19.95 8.13 -8.29
C ARG A 334 18.67 8.96 -8.27
N ALA A 335 18.32 9.44 -7.08
CA ALA A 335 17.33 10.51 -6.92
C ALA A 335 18.06 11.86 -6.86
N GLY A 336 17.43 12.90 -7.39
CA GLY A 336 17.92 14.25 -7.28
C GLY A 336 17.69 14.86 -5.88
N MET A 337 18.04 16.13 -5.72
CA MET A 337 17.98 16.87 -4.47
C MET A 337 16.56 17.34 -4.12
N ILE A 338 16.37 17.70 -2.86
CA ILE A 338 15.16 18.38 -2.36
C ILE A 338 15.54 19.80 -2.00
N THR A 339 14.89 20.80 -2.59
CA THR A 339 15.18 22.22 -2.33
C THR A 339 14.64 22.72 -0.99
N GLY A 340 13.64 22.01 -0.43
CA GLY A 340 12.93 22.41 0.80
C GLY A 340 11.96 23.58 0.62
N ASN A 341 12.14 24.41 -0.42
CA ASN A 341 11.23 25.50 -0.77
C ASN A 341 11.33 25.83 -2.27
N ASN A 342 10.49 25.16 -3.06
CA ASN A 342 10.49 25.33 -4.51
C ASN A 342 10.19 26.77 -4.94
N ASN A 343 9.25 27.45 -4.25
CA ASN A 343 8.90 28.84 -4.59
C ASN A 343 10.05 29.82 -4.39
N MET A 344 11.00 29.51 -3.53
CA MET A 344 12.18 30.35 -3.29
C MET A 344 13.34 30.01 -4.25
N PHE A 345 13.56 28.72 -4.52
CA PHE A 345 14.79 28.26 -5.16
C PHE A 345 14.63 27.83 -6.62
N ILE A 346 13.42 27.64 -7.13
CA ILE A 346 13.16 27.21 -8.50
C ILE A 346 12.41 28.30 -9.25
N ARG A 347 12.72 28.48 -10.54
CA ARG A 347 12.03 29.36 -11.48
C ARG A 347 11.89 28.67 -12.83
N LEU A 348 10.94 29.10 -13.63
CA LEU A 348 10.98 28.86 -15.07
C LEU A 348 12.14 29.67 -15.66
N TRP A 349 12.79 29.11 -16.67
CA TRP A 349 13.99 29.74 -17.22
C TRP A 349 13.74 31.17 -17.72
N HIS A 350 12.58 31.47 -18.25
CA HIS A 350 12.16 32.78 -18.76
C HIS A 350 11.80 33.81 -17.67
N GLU A 351 11.61 33.36 -16.40
CA GLU A 351 11.36 34.27 -15.26
C GLU A 351 12.64 34.91 -14.72
N VAL A 352 13.79 34.50 -15.22
CA VAL A 352 15.09 35.00 -14.74
C VAL A 352 15.91 35.67 -15.85
N SER A 353 16.80 36.56 -15.46
CA SER A 353 17.72 37.18 -16.44
C SER A 353 18.65 36.12 -17.02
N TRP A 354 18.61 35.94 -18.34
CA TRP A 354 19.44 34.97 -19.07
C TRP A 354 20.93 35.15 -18.80
N GLY A 355 21.41 36.40 -18.67
CA GLY A 355 22.80 36.67 -18.31
C GLY A 355 23.25 36.07 -16.96
N LYS A 356 22.31 35.66 -16.11
CA LYS A 356 22.57 35.00 -14.82
C LYS A 356 22.39 33.47 -14.86
N VAL A 357 22.09 32.91 -16.03
CA VAL A 357 21.94 31.47 -16.22
C VAL A 357 23.25 30.85 -16.68
N GLY A 358 23.69 29.77 -16.03
CA GLY A 358 24.88 28.99 -16.39
C GLY A 358 24.47 27.71 -17.12
N ILE A 359 24.76 27.66 -18.44
CA ILE A 359 24.42 26.53 -19.31
C ILE A 359 25.69 25.80 -19.72
N LEU A 360 25.58 24.46 -19.91
CA LEU A 360 26.65 23.57 -20.40
C LEU A 360 27.94 23.58 -19.56
N LEU A 361 27.86 23.95 -18.30
CA LEU A 361 28.98 23.86 -17.37
C LEU A 361 29.20 22.38 -16.97
N ARG A 362 30.45 21.96 -16.90
CA ARG A 362 30.79 20.52 -16.75
C ARG A 362 31.16 20.09 -15.34
N SER A 363 31.24 21.05 -14.41
CA SER A 363 31.65 20.77 -13.04
C SER A 363 31.14 21.82 -12.05
N ARG A 364 31.11 21.46 -10.77
CA ARG A 364 30.82 22.40 -9.67
C ARG A 364 31.83 23.54 -9.61
N SER A 365 33.09 23.27 -9.90
CA SER A 365 34.15 24.30 -9.93
C SER A 365 33.92 25.31 -11.04
N GLU A 366 33.53 24.87 -12.23
CA GLU A 366 33.14 25.78 -13.32
C GLU A 366 31.90 26.59 -12.95
N ALA A 367 30.90 25.97 -12.34
CA ALA A 367 29.69 26.65 -11.88
C ALA A 367 30.01 27.76 -10.88
N ILE A 368 30.86 27.51 -9.89
CA ILE A 368 31.33 28.54 -8.93
C ILE A 368 32.08 29.66 -9.66
N SER A 369 33.04 29.32 -10.53
CA SER A 369 33.85 30.27 -11.25
C SER A 369 33.05 31.16 -12.21
N SER A 370 31.93 30.64 -12.74
CA SER A 370 31.04 31.36 -13.64
C SER A 370 30.33 32.55 -13.00
N LYS A 371 30.21 32.57 -11.66
CA LYS A 371 29.44 33.55 -10.87
C LYS A 371 27.97 33.66 -11.33
N LYS A 372 27.46 32.61 -11.97
CA LYS A 372 26.06 32.52 -12.35
C LYS A 372 25.21 32.13 -11.13
N LYS A 373 23.95 32.51 -11.16
CA LYS A 373 23.01 32.27 -10.08
C LYS A 373 22.11 31.07 -10.35
N TRP A 374 21.65 30.97 -11.60
CA TRP A 374 20.64 30.01 -12.01
C TRP A 374 21.27 28.94 -12.91
N PHE A 375 20.87 27.69 -12.71
CA PHE A 375 21.40 26.56 -13.49
C PHE A 375 20.25 25.66 -13.90
N PRO A 376 20.30 25.02 -15.08
CA PRO A 376 19.28 24.07 -15.53
C PRO A 376 18.92 23.03 -14.47
N TYR A 377 17.63 22.80 -14.32
CA TYR A 377 17.12 21.94 -13.26
C TYR A 377 16.11 20.94 -13.80
N ASN A 378 16.47 19.65 -13.80
CA ASN A 378 15.58 18.58 -14.21
C ASN A 378 14.61 18.25 -13.08
N LYS A 379 13.36 18.70 -13.23
CA LYS A 379 12.27 18.49 -12.27
C LYS A 379 11.32 17.36 -12.66
N GLY A 380 11.63 16.59 -13.71
CA GLY A 380 10.68 15.69 -14.33
C GLY A 380 9.76 16.45 -15.28
N GLY A 381 8.46 16.14 -15.25
CA GLY A 381 7.47 16.77 -16.11
C GLY A 381 6.59 15.73 -16.81
N GLU A 382 5.86 16.15 -17.83
CA GLU A 382 4.94 15.31 -18.58
C GLU A 382 5.66 14.19 -19.36
N TYR A 383 4.87 13.26 -19.89
CA TYR A 383 5.40 12.19 -20.72
C TYR A 383 6.12 12.73 -21.95
N ARG A 384 7.43 12.49 -22.04
CA ARG A 384 8.24 12.79 -23.20
C ARG A 384 9.43 11.81 -23.28
N LYS A 385 9.65 11.20 -24.45
CA LYS A 385 10.80 10.35 -24.74
C LYS A 385 11.95 11.17 -25.32
N TRP A 386 13.15 10.71 -25.15
CA TRP A 386 14.40 11.09 -25.80
C TRP A 386 14.97 12.43 -25.36
N TYR A 387 14.25 13.55 -25.44
CA TYR A 387 14.71 14.90 -25.07
C TYR A 387 13.55 15.81 -24.66
N GLY A 388 13.80 16.79 -23.77
CA GLY A 388 12.86 17.85 -23.38
C GLY A 388 12.55 17.89 -21.88
N ASN A 389 11.49 18.63 -21.50
CA ASN A 389 11.13 19.00 -20.12
C ASN A 389 12.22 19.87 -19.44
N ASN A 390 12.86 20.76 -20.23
CA ASN A 390 13.91 21.65 -19.78
C ASN A 390 13.33 23.04 -19.45
N ASP A 391 12.36 23.10 -18.53
CA ASP A 391 11.61 24.31 -18.22
C ASP A 391 12.20 25.10 -17.05
N TYR A 392 12.92 24.42 -16.16
CA TYR A 392 13.27 24.97 -14.85
C TYR A 392 14.75 25.27 -14.70
N VAL A 393 15.00 26.28 -13.87
CA VAL A 393 16.33 26.60 -13.34
C VAL A 393 16.28 26.69 -11.83
N VAL A 394 17.37 26.29 -11.16
CA VAL A 394 17.51 26.32 -9.71
C VAL A 394 18.57 27.35 -9.29
N ASN A 395 18.33 28.02 -8.18
CA ASN A 395 19.33 28.88 -7.56
C ASN A 395 20.43 28.04 -6.90
N TRP A 396 21.53 27.90 -7.63
CA TRP A 396 22.74 27.19 -7.18
C TRP A 396 23.96 28.11 -7.06
N GLU A 397 23.76 29.41 -6.85
CA GLU A 397 24.83 30.39 -6.65
C GLU A 397 25.77 29.96 -5.51
N ASN A 398 27.08 30.06 -5.71
CA ASN A 398 28.11 29.65 -4.76
C ASN A 398 27.91 28.23 -4.25
N ASP A 399 27.74 27.26 -5.17
CA ASP A 399 27.51 25.83 -4.86
C ASP A 399 26.24 25.59 -4.02
N GLY A 400 25.20 26.36 -4.26
CA GLY A 400 23.92 26.23 -3.55
C GLY A 400 23.97 26.63 -2.08
N SER A 401 24.96 27.42 -1.67
CA SER A 401 25.19 27.77 -0.27
C SER A 401 23.96 28.36 0.41
N TYR A 402 23.18 29.19 -0.28
CA TYR A 402 21.97 29.78 0.28
C TYR A 402 20.89 28.71 0.54
N MET A 403 20.61 27.84 -0.42
CA MET A 403 19.62 26.77 -0.27
C MET A 403 20.04 25.77 0.81
N ARG A 404 21.31 25.35 0.82
CA ARG A 404 21.85 24.35 1.75
C ARG A 404 21.90 24.81 3.19
N ASN A 405 21.86 26.13 3.45
CA ASN A 405 21.88 26.72 4.80
C ASN A 405 20.56 27.40 5.19
N PHE A 406 19.57 27.40 4.30
CA PHE A 406 18.27 27.98 4.56
C PHE A 406 17.55 27.24 5.69
N LYS A 407 17.08 28.00 6.68
CA LYS A 407 16.27 27.46 7.79
C LYS A 407 14.83 27.89 7.61
N ASP A 408 13.92 26.94 7.79
CA ASP A 408 12.48 27.21 7.83
C ASP A 408 12.04 27.92 9.12
N SER A 409 10.74 28.19 9.27
CA SER A 409 10.17 28.83 10.44
C SER A 409 10.35 28.02 11.75
N SER A 410 10.63 26.72 11.66
CA SER A 410 10.95 25.85 12.81
C SER A 410 12.45 25.79 13.14
N GLY A 411 13.30 26.51 12.37
CA GLY A 411 14.75 26.51 12.51
C GLY A 411 15.46 25.28 11.90
N LYS A 412 14.74 24.41 11.19
CA LYS A 412 15.29 23.24 10.53
C LYS A 412 15.74 23.59 9.11
N ILE A 413 16.73 22.87 8.60
CA ILE A 413 17.16 22.96 7.20
C ILE A 413 16.33 21.95 6.39
N PRO A 414 15.35 22.38 5.57
CA PRO A 414 14.48 21.48 4.83
C PRO A 414 15.12 20.99 3.51
N ALA A 415 16.22 21.63 3.05
CA ALA A 415 16.91 21.24 1.84
C ALA A 415 17.81 20.02 2.07
N HIS A 416 17.79 19.08 1.13
CA HIS A 416 18.67 17.92 1.12
C HIS A 416 19.39 17.85 -0.23
N ALA A 417 20.65 18.32 -0.25
CA ALA A 417 21.51 18.27 -1.42
C ALA A 417 22.44 17.05 -1.32
N PHE A 418 22.06 15.96 -1.96
CA PHE A 418 22.82 14.72 -2.05
C PHE A 418 23.15 14.38 -3.51
N ASN A 419 24.05 13.41 -3.74
CA ASN A 419 24.49 12.99 -5.07
C ASN A 419 25.17 14.13 -5.88
N LEU A 420 25.87 15.04 -5.20
CA LEU A 420 26.49 16.23 -5.81
C LEU A 420 27.66 15.92 -6.75
N GLU A 421 28.19 14.71 -6.70
CA GLU A 421 29.24 14.20 -7.58
C GLU A 421 28.72 13.88 -9.00
N TYR A 422 27.40 13.81 -9.18
CA TYR A 422 26.74 13.47 -10.44
C TYR A 422 26.09 14.66 -11.16
N ILE A 423 25.99 15.83 -10.50
CA ILE A 423 25.46 17.03 -11.13
C ILE A 423 26.45 17.59 -12.17
N PHE A 424 25.93 18.33 -13.14
CA PHE A 424 26.65 18.92 -14.28
C PHE A 424 27.22 17.93 -15.30
N LYS A 425 26.92 16.64 -15.17
CA LYS A 425 27.30 15.59 -16.11
C LYS A 425 26.14 15.23 -17.04
N GLU A 426 26.49 14.64 -18.19
CA GLU A 426 25.49 14.00 -19.04
C GLU A 426 24.88 12.81 -18.31
N ASN A 427 23.57 12.64 -18.41
CA ASN A 427 22.84 11.57 -17.75
C ASN A 427 21.60 11.15 -18.53
N VAL A 428 21.03 10.01 -18.18
CA VAL A 428 19.70 9.60 -18.61
C VAL A 428 18.72 9.83 -17.45
N THR A 429 17.66 10.61 -17.72
CA THR A 429 16.71 11.06 -16.69
C THR A 429 15.29 10.57 -16.98
N TRP A 430 14.47 10.49 -15.94
CA TRP A 430 13.04 10.23 -16.06
C TRP A 430 12.23 10.97 -15.01
N SER A 431 10.92 11.12 -15.26
CA SER A 431 9.99 11.65 -14.27
C SER A 431 9.57 10.55 -13.30
N SER A 432 9.76 10.76 -11.99
CA SER A 432 9.31 9.81 -10.97
C SER A 432 7.79 9.64 -10.96
N LEU A 433 7.04 10.67 -11.32
CA LEU A 433 5.60 10.63 -11.55
C LEU A 433 5.32 11.02 -13.00
N SER A 434 4.61 10.18 -13.73
CA SER A 434 4.23 10.43 -15.12
C SER A 434 2.71 10.57 -15.26
N SER A 435 2.28 11.31 -16.27
CA SER A 435 0.85 11.46 -16.61
C SER A 435 0.32 10.33 -17.50
N TYR A 436 1.18 9.50 -18.09
CA TYR A 436 0.77 8.47 -19.04
C TYR A 436 1.55 7.16 -18.92
N LYS A 437 2.83 7.15 -19.32
CA LYS A 437 3.72 5.97 -19.32
C LYS A 437 5.10 6.37 -18.81
N PHE A 438 5.94 5.38 -18.53
CA PHE A 438 7.35 5.63 -18.31
C PHE A 438 8.03 6.14 -19.59
N ALA A 439 8.91 7.13 -19.43
CA ALA A 439 9.78 7.64 -20.50
C ALA A 439 11.07 8.19 -19.91
N ALA A 440 12.17 7.94 -20.61
CA ALA A 440 13.48 8.49 -20.27
C ALA A 440 13.93 9.53 -21.31
N ARG A 441 14.82 10.42 -20.88
CA ARG A 441 15.35 11.54 -21.66
C ARG A 441 16.85 11.65 -21.47
N TYR A 442 17.55 12.01 -22.53
CA TYR A 442 18.93 12.48 -22.47
C TYR A 442 18.98 13.86 -21.80
N THR A 443 19.92 14.06 -20.94
CA THR A 443 20.21 15.34 -20.29
C THR A 443 21.68 15.67 -20.47
N ASP A 444 21.95 16.83 -21.07
CA ASP A 444 23.29 17.33 -21.38
C ASP A 444 24.04 17.84 -20.13
N TYR A 445 25.24 18.33 -20.30
CA TYR A 445 26.00 18.98 -19.24
C TYR A 445 25.25 20.19 -18.64
N GLY A 446 25.55 20.50 -17.40
CA GLY A 446 25.08 21.74 -16.77
C GLY A 446 23.80 21.57 -15.94
N PHE A 447 23.21 20.39 -15.86
CA PHE A 447 21.98 20.16 -15.13
C PHE A 447 22.22 19.72 -13.67
N LEU A 448 21.29 20.17 -12.83
CA LEU A 448 21.02 19.61 -11.50
C LEU A 448 19.67 18.86 -11.54
N TYR A 449 19.43 18.00 -10.55
CA TYR A 449 18.31 17.05 -10.58
C TYR A 449 17.44 17.21 -9.34
N ASP A 450 16.13 17.25 -9.52
CA ASP A 450 15.11 17.21 -8.46
C ASP A 450 14.83 15.76 -8.02
N ALA A 451 14.31 15.57 -6.82
CA ALA A 451 13.86 14.27 -6.34
C ALA A 451 12.77 13.64 -7.24
N SER A 452 11.98 14.46 -7.93
CA SER A 452 11.00 14.02 -8.94
C SER A 452 11.59 13.79 -10.33
N GLY A 453 12.85 14.23 -10.57
CA GLY A 453 13.62 14.02 -11.80
C GLY A 453 14.79 13.08 -11.54
N SER A 454 14.51 11.80 -11.30
CA SER A 454 15.54 10.78 -11.08
C SER A 454 16.39 10.54 -12.32
N PHE A 455 17.60 10.00 -12.13
CA PHE A 455 18.56 9.79 -13.21
C PHE A 455 19.37 8.50 -13.03
N ALA A 456 20.00 8.04 -14.11
CA ALA A 456 20.94 6.92 -14.13
C ALA A 456 22.34 7.46 -14.49
N ASP A 457 23.28 7.33 -13.56
CA ASP A 457 24.70 7.56 -13.82
C ASP A 457 25.27 6.35 -14.56
N VAL A 458 25.82 6.61 -15.73
CA VAL A 458 26.33 5.59 -16.65
C VAL A 458 27.59 6.12 -17.34
N GLN A 459 28.48 5.24 -17.78
CA GLN A 459 29.66 5.62 -18.56
C GLN A 459 29.23 6.33 -19.86
N ALA A 460 29.97 7.38 -20.24
CA ALA A 460 29.60 8.27 -21.34
C ALA A 460 29.34 7.54 -22.67
N GLU A 461 30.12 6.50 -22.97
CA GLU A 461 29.96 5.66 -24.17
C GLU A 461 28.64 4.88 -24.19
N ASN A 462 28.05 4.63 -23.02
CA ASN A 462 26.85 3.78 -22.86
C ASN A 462 25.55 4.60 -22.67
N ILE A 463 25.60 5.93 -22.62
CA ILE A 463 24.44 6.82 -22.35
C ILE A 463 23.29 6.54 -23.34
N PHE A 464 23.59 6.50 -24.63
CA PHE A 464 22.56 6.33 -25.66
C PHE A 464 22.01 4.91 -25.71
N PHE A 465 22.83 3.89 -25.43
CA PHE A 465 22.34 2.52 -25.28
C PHE A 465 21.41 2.39 -24.06
N THR A 466 21.79 2.99 -22.94
CA THR A 466 20.96 3.06 -21.72
C THR A 466 19.62 3.75 -21.98
N LEU A 467 19.67 4.87 -22.69
CA LEU A 467 18.45 5.61 -23.06
C LEU A 467 17.53 4.76 -23.95
N ALA A 468 18.10 4.05 -24.95
CA ALA A 468 17.35 3.15 -25.80
C ALA A 468 16.63 2.05 -24.99
N PHE A 469 17.37 1.39 -24.08
CA PHE A 469 16.80 0.37 -23.22
C PHE A 469 15.64 0.93 -22.39
N LEU A 470 15.85 2.05 -21.70
CA LEU A 470 14.81 2.67 -20.86
C LEU A 470 13.60 3.18 -21.67
N CYS A 471 13.77 3.53 -22.94
CA CYS A 471 12.68 3.92 -23.82
C CYS A 471 12.03 2.76 -24.59
N SER A 472 12.48 1.51 -24.38
CA SER A 472 12.00 0.32 -25.12
C SER A 472 10.66 -0.18 -24.59
N GLU A 473 9.92 -0.92 -25.44
CA GLU A 473 8.71 -1.65 -25.02
C GLU A 473 9.03 -2.78 -24.03
N VAL A 474 10.25 -3.32 -24.04
CA VAL A 474 10.70 -4.32 -23.06
C VAL A 474 10.73 -3.71 -21.66
N THR A 475 11.28 -2.51 -21.50
CA THR A 475 11.25 -1.78 -20.22
C THR A 475 9.82 -1.50 -19.77
N LEU A 476 8.94 -1.06 -20.66
CA LEU A 476 7.54 -0.81 -20.34
C LEU A 476 6.81 -2.09 -19.90
N PHE A 477 7.10 -3.22 -20.54
CA PHE A 477 6.54 -4.51 -20.17
C PHE A 477 6.94 -4.93 -18.75
N PHE A 478 8.24 -4.88 -18.41
CA PHE A 478 8.72 -5.26 -17.08
C PHE A 478 8.28 -4.27 -16.00
N LEU A 479 8.29 -2.97 -16.28
CA LEU A 479 7.74 -1.97 -15.35
C LEU A 479 6.26 -2.20 -15.09
N GLY A 480 5.47 -2.53 -16.12
CA GLY A 480 4.06 -2.87 -15.96
C GLY A 480 3.82 -4.14 -15.13
N ALA A 481 4.77 -5.08 -15.13
CA ALA A 481 4.73 -6.28 -14.29
C ALA A 481 5.15 -6.00 -12.84
N MET A 482 6.21 -5.19 -12.65
CA MET A 482 6.79 -4.88 -11.35
C MET A 482 6.00 -3.81 -10.58
N ASN A 483 5.52 -2.79 -11.29
CA ASN A 483 4.83 -1.63 -10.72
C ASN A 483 3.85 -1.04 -11.75
N PRO A 484 2.60 -1.48 -11.78
CA PRO A 484 1.59 -0.97 -12.74
C PRO A 484 1.04 0.42 -12.34
N THR A 485 1.75 1.17 -11.52
CA THR A 485 1.41 2.55 -11.17
C THR A 485 2.17 3.54 -12.03
N LEU A 486 1.77 4.81 -12.01
CA LEU A 486 2.46 5.90 -12.72
C LEU A 486 3.62 6.52 -11.91
N ASN A 487 4.01 5.91 -10.80
CA ASN A 487 5.10 6.37 -9.93
C ASN A 487 6.33 5.47 -10.12
N PHE A 488 7.29 5.94 -10.90
CA PHE A 488 8.51 5.22 -11.31
C PHE A 488 9.70 5.63 -10.45
N GLN A 489 9.81 5.03 -9.29
CA GLN A 489 10.93 5.28 -8.38
C GLN A 489 12.22 4.61 -8.86
N LYS A 490 13.37 5.14 -8.41
CA LYS A 490 14.69 4.59 -8.74
C LYS A 490 14.78 3.07 -8.53
N GLY A 491 14.19 2.54 -7.43
CA GLY A 491 14.21 1.12 -7.14
C GLY A 491 13.49 0.24 -8.17
N ASN A 492 12.46 0.77 -8.84
CA ASN A 492 11.80 0.04 -9.94
C ASN A 492 12.72 -0.06 -11.15
N ILE A 493 13.46 1.01 -11.46
CA ILE A 493 14.37 1.05 -12.60
C ILE A 493 15.62 0.23 -12.34
N SER A 494 16.23 0.34 -11.15
CA SER A 494 17.43 -0.40 -10.78
C SER A 494 17.26 -1.92 -10.86
N SER A 495 16.04 -2.40 -10.61
CA SER A 495 15.72 -3.84 -10.58
C SER A 495 15.25 -4.40 -11.93
N LEU A 496 15.22 -3.61 -13.01
CA LEU A 496 14.86 -4.10 -14.34
C LEU A 496 15.83 -5.19 -14.81
N PRO A 497 15.33 -6.30 -15.38
CA PRO A 497 16.21 -7.29 -16.01
C PRO A 497 16.89 -6.66 -17.21
N PHE A 498 18.21 -6.82 -17.29
CA PHE A 498 19.05 -6.14 -18.27
C PHE A 498 19.94 -7.13 -19.02
N ILE A 499 19.81 -7.14 -20.33
CA ILE A 499 20.61 -7.99 -21.23
C ILE A 499 21.35 -7.08 -22.22
N ILE A 500 22.65 -7.28 -22.34
CA ILE A 500 23.50 -6.53 -23.27
C ILE A 500 23.95 -7.46 -24.40
N ASP A 501 23.70 -7.04 -25.62
CA ASP A 501 24.40 -7.54 -26.79
C ASP A 501 25.47 -6.52 -27.21
N VAL A 502 26.71 -6.79 -26.79
CA VAL A 502 27.85 -5.89 -27.02
C VAL A 502 28.05 -5.60 -28.51
N SER A 503 27.71 -6.55 -29.40
CA SER A 503 27.87 -6.39 -30.86
C SER A 503 26.91 -5.35 -31.46
N ARG A 504 25.84 -4.99 -30.74
CA ARG A 504 24.80 -4.06 -31.21
C ARG A 504 24.83 -2.69 -30.52
N ILE A 505 25.69 -2.47 -29.54
CA ILE A 505 25.74 -1.23 -28.78
C ILE A 505 25.89 -0.02 -29.71
N ASP A 506 26.82 -0.06 -30.66
CA ASP A 506 27.08 1.06 -31.56
C ASP A 506 25.89 1.37 -32.47
N GLN A 507 25.26 0.31 -33.03
CA GLN A 507 24.09 0.48 -33.88
C GLN A 507 22.92 1.10 -33.11
N VAL A 508 22.61 0.57 -31.91
CA VAL A 508 21.53 1.05 -31.07
C VAL A 508 21.80 2.48 -30.61
N SER A 509 23.04 2.76 -30.20
CA SER A 509 23.45 4.11 -29.80
C SER A 509 23.36 5.13 -30.95
N GLY A 510 23.72 4.74 -32.18
CA GLY A 510 23.58 5.57 -33.36
C GLY A 510 22.13 5.98 -33.62
N THR A 511 21.22 4.99 -33.70
CA THR A 511 19.77 5.24 -33.86
C THR A 511 19.20 6.08 -32.73
N THR A 512 19.67 5.87 -31.51
CA THR A 512 19.21 6.64 -30.35
C THR A 512 19.64 8.10 -30.42
N LYS A 513 20.86 8.37 -30.87
CA LYS A 513 21.32 9.77 -31.14
C LYS A 513 20.43 10.47 -32.13
N GLU A 514 20.07 9.81 -33.24
CA GLU A 514 19.13 10.36 -34.22
C GLU A 514 17.76 10.66 -33.58
N ASN A 515 17.23 9.79 -32.74
CA ASN A 515 15.97 10.03 -32.04
C ASN A 515 16.06 11.20 -31.05
N VAL A 516 17.20 11.37 -30.37
CA VAL A 516 17.45 12.52 -29.49
C VAL A 516 17.48 13.81 -30.31
N GLU A 517 18.17 13.85 -31.45
CA GLU A 517 18.23 15.02 -32.33
C GLU A 517 16.86 15.40 -32.89
N ILE A 518 16.05 14.42 -33.33
CA ILE A 518 14.67 14.64 -33.79
C ILE A 518 13.84 15.24 -32.66
N SER A 519 13.89 14.63 -31.46
CA SER A 519 13.11 15.09 -30.30
C SER A 519 13.58 16.46 -29.81
N LYS A 520 14.88 16.75 -29.90
CA LYS A 520 15.44 18.08 -29.60
C LYS A 520 14.95 19.11 -30.61
N GLY A 521 14.96 18.80 -31.88
CA GLY A 521 14.43 19.69 -32.94
C GLY A 521 12.95 20.00 -32.73
N ASP A 522 12.13 19.01 -32.33
CA ASP A 522 10.74 19.21 -31.94
C ASP A 522 10.62 20.13 -30.72
N TRP A 523 11.38 19.86 -29.66
CA TRP A 523 11.36 20.66 -28.44
C TRP A 523 11.76 22.13 -28.72
N ASP A 524 12.82 22.35 -29.49
CA ASP A 524 13.34 23.65 -29.81
C ASP A 524 12.49 24.42 -30.86
N SER A 525 11.48 23.79 -31.43
CA SER A 525 10.48 24.44 -32.30
C SER A 525 9.42 25.23 -31.52
N TYR A 526 9.38 25.11 -30.20
CA TYR A 526 8.44 25.81 -29.33
C TYR A 526 9.13 26.90 -28.52
N GLU A 527 8.46 28.05 -28.33
CA GLU A 527 8.93 29.20 -27.55
C GLU A 527 9.20 28.89 -26.07
N THR A 528 8.76 27.73 -25.60
CA THR A 528 9.05 27.21 -24.25
C THR A 528 10.49 26.71 -24.11
N SER A 529 11.20 26.46 -25.22
CA SER A 529 12.61 26.11 -25.19
C SER A 529 13.50 27.38 -25.13
N TRP A 530 14.55 27.34 -24.32
CA TRP A 530 15.58 28.40 -24.34
C TRP A 530 16.47 28.40 -25.58
N ASP A 531 16.45 27.33 -26.40
CA ASP A 531 17.12 27.18 -27.66
C ASP A 531 16.22 27.52 -28.87
N PHE A 532 14.97 27.98 -28.63
CA PHE A 532 14.05 28.40 -29.69
C PHE A 532 14.64 29.48 -30.55
N LYS A 533 14.61 29.31 -31.86
CA LYS A 533 15.10 30.27 -32.84
C LYS A 533 14.00 30.84 -33.72
N ARG A 534 13.11 29.97 -34.19
CA ARG A 534 11.96 30.33 -35.03
C ARG A 534 10.98 29.18 -35.09
N ASN A 535 9.71 29.48 -35.32
CA ASN A 535 8.72 28.48 -35.60
C ASN A 535 9.00 27.79 -36.95
N PRO A 536 9.08 26.48 -37.06
CA PRO A 536 9.37 25.80 -38.32
C PRO A 536 8.27 25.94 -39.37
N LEU A 537 7.08 26.38 -38.98
CA LEU A 537 5.93 26.63 -39.89
C LEU A 537 5.91 28.07 -40.46
N VAL A 538 6.87 28.94 -40.09
CA VAL A 538 6.93 30.34 -40.53
C VAL A 538 8.18 30.61 -41.35
#